data_e3115231b9b157ecfaa896542983426a
#
_entry.id   e3115231b9b157ecfaa896542983426a
#
_cell.length_a   1.000
_cell.length_b   1.000
_cell.length_c   1.000
_cell.angle_alpha   90.00
_cell.angle_beta   90.00
_cell.angle_gamma   90.00
#
_symmetry.space_group_name_H-M   'P 1'
#
loop_
_entity.id
_entity.type
_entity.pdbx_description
1 polymer ?
#
loop_
_entity_poly.entity_id
_entity_poly.type
_entity_poly.pdbx_seq_one_letter_code
_entity_poly.pdbx_strand_id
1 'polypeptide(L)'
;MGAPTPPAPVPLGAGPTLFLVYNGQRYPVTKDQFIIGRGSKTSDLPIKDGNISRKHAAVIRRNGTFYIKDLGSTNGIDYKGMRIDNKRIDEGDIFHICDYELRFTYR
;
A
#
# COMPACT_ATOMS: atom_id res chain seq x y z
N MET A 1 20.64 4.22 -19.90
CA MET A 1 20.54 4.26 -19.57
C MET A 1 20.04 4.47 -18.90
N GLY A 2 19.73 4.58 -18.70
CA GLY A 2 19.41 4.66 -18.15
C GLY A 2 19.07 4.88 -17.23
N ALA A 3 18.94 5.05 -16.89
CA ALA A 3 18.69 5.24 -16.11
C ALA A 3 18.18 5.51 -15.36
N PRO A 4 17.91 5.49 -15.14
CA PRO A 4 17.32 5.67 -14.53
C PRO A 4 17.00 6.18 -13.59
N THR A 5 16.78 6.52 -13.20
CA THR A 5 16.48 7.04 -12.46
C THR A 5 16.41 7.14 -11.38
N PRO A 6 16.46 7.23 -10.88
CA PRO A 6 16.38 7.24 -9.85
C PRO A 6 15.79 7.70 -9.16
N PRO A 7 15.42 7.79 -8.72
CA PRO A 7 14.80 8.17 -8.11
C PRO A 7 14.72 8.70 -7.14
N ALA A 8 14.62 8.77 -6.76
CA ALA A 8 14.49 9.21 -5.96
C ALA A 8 14.65 9.52 -4.98
N PRO A 9 14.52 9.76 -4.45
CA PRO A 9 14.79 10.15 -3.54
C PRO A 9 14.47 9.85 -2.43
N VAL A 10 14.54 9.52 -2.08
CA VAL A 10 14.30 9.16 -1.16
C VAL A 10 14.27 9.70 -0.16
N PRO A 11 14.12 9.97 0.13
CA PRO A 11 14.10 10.62 0.93
C PRO A 11 13.89 10.64 2.10
N LEU A 12 13.48 11.05 2.46
CA LEU A 12 13.14 11.08 3.54
C LEU A 12 13.76 10.25 4.33
N GLY A 13 14.44 10.24 4.46
CA GLY A 13 14.86 9.64 5.32
C GLY A 13 15.23 8.45 5.35
N ALA A 14 15.77 8.11 5.27
CA ALA A 14 16.24 6.97 5.47
C ALA A 14 15.45 5.87 5.62
N GLY A 15 15.76 4.83 5.53
CA GLY A 15 15.00 3.65 5.61
C GLY A 15 14.77 3.04 4.29
N PRO A 16 14.24 1.85 4.27
CA PRO A 16 14.05 1.09 3.04
C PRO A 16 12.94 1.67 2.19
N THR A 17 12.99 1.36 0.92
CA THR A 17 11.88 1.63 0.00
C THR A 17 10.93 0.45 0.05
N LEU A 18 9.66 0.76 0.21
CA LEU A 18 8.62 -0.26 0.18
C LEU A 18 7.96 -0.27 -1.17
N PHE A 19 7.73 -1.46 -1.71
CA PHE A 19 6.98 -1.63 -2.95
C PHE A 19 5.70 -2.40 -2.66
N LEU A 20 4.61 -1.90 -3.22
CA LEU A 20 3.35 -2.62 -3.25
C LEU A 20 3.28 -3.34 -4.59
N VAL A 21 3.11 -4.65 -4.55
CA VAL A 21 2.96 -5.45 -5.76
C VAL A 21 1.50 -5.77 -5.90
N TYR A 22 0.92 -5.29 -6.98
CA TYR A 22 -0.49 -5.48 -7.24
C TYR A 22 -0.68 -5.78 -8.72
N ASN A 23 -1.38 -6.88 -8.97
CA ASN A 23 -1.71 -7.25 -10.34
C ASN A 23 -0.47 -7.33 -11.23
N GLY A 24 0.62 -7.84 -10.68
CA GLY A 24 1.87 -8.02 -11.41
C GLY A 24 2.71 -6.76 -11.57
N GLN A 25 2.30 -5.65 -11.01
CA GLN A 25 3.05 -4.39 -11.10
C GLN A 25 3.56 -3.95 -9.74
N ARG A 26 4.71 -3.30 -9.76
CA ARG A 26 5.34 -2.79 -8.55
C ARG A 26 5.10 -1.29 -8.44
N TYR A 27 4.57 -0.87 -7.33
CA TYR A 27 4.29 0.54 -7.06
C TYR A 27 5.17 0.97 -5.89
N PRO A 28 6.10 1.89 -6.10
CA PRO A 28 6.91 2.35 -4.97
C PRO A 28 6.06 3.24 -4.05
N VAL A 29 6.19 3.01 -2.76
CA VAL A 29 5.49 3.82 -1.78
C VAL A 29 6.42 4.97 -1.42
N THR A 30 6.18 6.12 -2.04
CA THR A 30 7.06 7.29 -1.92
C THR A 30 6.44 8.41 -1.10
N LYS A 31 5.25 8.19 -0.59
CA LYS A 31 4.54 9.18 0.22
C LYS A 31 4.42 8.70 1.65
N ASP A 32 4.22 9.62 2.56
CA ASP A 32 3.94 9.26 3.95
C ASP A 32 2.57 8.62 4.10
N GLN A 33 1.67 8.91 3.17
CA GLN A 33 0.37 8.26 3.09
C GLN A 33 0.08 7.88 1.65
N PHE A 34 0.01 6.60 1.40
CA PHE A 34 -0.27 6.04 0.08
C PHE A 34 -1.66 5.43 0.16
N ILE A 35 -2.62 6.00 -0.57
CA ILE A 35 -4.03 5.62 -0.45
C ILE A 35 -4.41 4.56 -1.47
N ILE A 36 -5.11 3.55 -1.00
CA ILE A 36 -5.67 2.49 -1.83
C ILE A 36 -7.18 2.58 -1.72
N GLY A 37 -7.87 2.64 -2.84
CA GLY A 37 -9.32 2.74 -2.81
C GLY A 37 -9.93 2.83 -4.18
N ARG A 38 -11.25 2.96 -4.21
CA ARG A 38 -11.97 3.03 -5.48
C ARG A 38 -11.86 4.38 -6.16
N GLY A 39 -11.65 5.43 -5.39
CA GLY A 39 -11.65 6.79 -5.94
C GLY A 39 -10.41 7.06 -6.78
N SER A 40 -10.60 7.39 -8.07
CA SER A 40 -9.49 7.67 -8.96
C SER A 40 -8.68 8.86 -8.53
N LYS A 41 -9.34 9.89 -8.07
CA LYS A 41 -8.67 11.15 -7.74
C LYS A 41 -8.14 11.18 -6.32
N THR A 42 -8.59 10.25 -5.49
CA THR A 42 -8.22 10.24 -4.09
C THR A 42 -7.30 9.07 -3.74
N SER A 43 -7.01 8.22 -4.71
CA SER A 43 -6.22 7.01 -4.45
C SER A 43 -4.94 7.03 -5.24
N ASP A 44 -3.85 6.59 -4.61
CA ASP A 44 -2.58 6.38 -5.30
C ASP A 44 -2.63 5.05 -6.06
N LEU A 45 -3.35 4.09 -5.54
CA LEU A 45 -3.67 2.86 -6.24
C LEU A 45 -5.18 2.71 -6.30
N PRO A 46 -5.82 3.10 -7.41
CA PRO A 46 -7.27 2.93 -7.53
C PRO A 46 -7.62 1.50 -7.93
N ILE A 47 -8.60 0.96 -7.24
CA ILE A 47 -9.18 -0.35 -7.56
C ILE A 47 -10.66 -0.12 -7.86
N LYS A 48 -11.01 -0.24 -9.13
CA LYS A 48 -12.34 0.12 -9.59
C LYS A 48 -13.33 -1.02 -9.38
N ASP A 49 -13.80 -1.14 -8.16
CA ASP A 49 -14.75 -2.19 -7.81
C ASP A 49 -15.69 -1.60 -6.77
N GLY A 50 -16.99 -1.79 -6.96
CA GLY A 50 -17.99 -1.24 -6.06
C GLY A 50 -17.88 -1.71 -4.62
N ASN A 51 -17.21 -2.83 -4.38
CA ASN A 51 -17.01 -3.36 -3.02
C ASN A 51 -15.82 -2.72 -2.32
N ILE A 52 -15.08 -1.90 -3.02
CA ILE A 52 -13.94 -1.18 -2.46
C ILE A 52 -14.41 0.21 -2.05
N SER A 53 -14.11 0.62 -0.84
CA SER A 53 -14.46 1.96 -0.38
C SER A 53 -13.62 3.00 -1.12
N ARG A 54 -14.15 4.21 -1.23
CA ARG A 54 -13.47 5.26 -1.97
C ARG A 54 -12.06 5.50 -1.48
N LYS A 55 -11.89 5.59 -0.15
CA LYS A 55 -10.59 5.57 0.51
C LYS A 55 -10.63 4.36 1.43
N HIS A 56 -10.07 3.27 0.99
CA HIS A 56 -10.23 2.00 1.69
C HIS A 56 -9.14 1.77 2.71
N ALA A 57 -7.90 1.98 2.29
CA ALA A 57 -6.75 1.69 3.13
C ALA A 57 -5.65 2.70 2.85
N ALA A 58 -4.74 2.83 3.78
CA ALA A 58 -3.56 3.66 3.59
C ALA A 58 -2.32 2.88 4.01
N VAL A 59 -1.26 3.02 3.22
CA VAL A 59 0.06 2.61 3.64
C VAL A 59 0.70 3.86 4.22
N ILE A 60 1.06 3.79 5.49
CA ILE A 60 1.56 4.95 6.24
C ILE A 60 3.00 4.71 6.60
N ARG A 61 3.86 5.70 6.34
CA ARG A 61 5.25 5.68 6.76
C ARG A 61 5.41 6.61 7.95
N ARG A 62 5.98 6.08 9.01
CA ARG A 62 6.23 6.86 10.21
C ARG A 62 7.55 6.43 10.80
N ASN A 63 8.48 7.36 10.93
CA ASN A 63 9.81 7.08 11.48
C ASN A 63 10.51 5.93 10.77
N GLY A 64 10.36 5.89 9.45
CA GLY A 64 11.02 4.86 8.64
C GLY A 64 10.35 3.51 8.67
N THR A 65 9.22 3.40 9.32
CA THR A 65 8.47 2.15 9.43
C THR A 65 7.15 2.28 8.68
N PHE A 66 6.77 1.23 7.98
CA PHE A 66 5.53 1.23 7.19
C PHE A 66 4.46 0.40 7.85
N TYR A 67 3.23 0.91 7.76
CA TYR A 67 2.04 0.25 8.29
C TYR A 67 0.95 0.30 7.23
N ILE A 68 0.07 -0.69 7.25
CA ILE A 68 -1.16 -0.60 6.48
C ILE A 68 -2.30 -0.38 7.47
N LYS A 69 -3.19 0.53 7.12
CA LYS A 69 -4.29 0.92 8.02
C LYS A 69 -5.60 0.96 7.26
N ASP A 70 -6.64 0.41 7.87
CA ASP A 70 -7.99 0.52 7.34
C ASP A 70 -8.53 1.92 7.60
N LEU A 71 -9.15 2.52 6.61
CA LEU A 71 -9.68 3.88 6.71
C LEU A 71 -11.19 3.87 6.93
N GLY A 72 -11.67 2.96 7.76
CA GLY A 72 -13.10 2.87 8.02
C GLY A 72 -13.86 2.27 6.87
N SER A 73 -13.24 1.35 6.15
CA SER A 73 -13.86 0.74 4.99
C SER A 73 -15.02 -0.16 5.38
N THR A 74 -15.89 -0.42 4.41
CA THR A 74 -17.01 -1.31 4.61
C THR A 74 -16.56 -2.76 4.75
N ASN A 75 -15.66 -3.20 3.89
CA ASN A 75 -15.29 -4.61 3.82
C ASN A 75 -13.95 -4.95 4.48
N GLY A 76 -13.20 -3.93 4.90
CA GLY A 76 -12.00 -4.15 5.69
C GLY A 76 -10.79 -4.61 4.93
N ILE A 77 -9.77 -4.97 5.69
CA ILE A 77 -8.51 -5.52 5.22
C ILE A 77 -8.32 -6.84 5.92
N ASP A 78 -7.98 -7.88 5.17
CA ASP A 78 -7.69 -9.18 5.75
C ASP A 78 -6.23 -9.51 5.68
N TYR A 79 -5.71 -10.12 6.72
CA TYR A 79 -4.35 -10.60 6.79
C TYR A 79 -4.40 -12.02 7.35
N LYS A 80 -3.93 -12.97 6.56
CA LYS A 80 -3.95 -14.40 6.94
C LYS A 80 -5.32 -14.86 7.43
N GLY A 81 -6.35 -14.40 6.71
CA GLY A 81 -7.72 -14.83 6.99
C GLY A 81 -8.41 -14.07 8.11
N MET A 82 -7.76 -13.08 8.70
CA MET A 82 -8.35 -12.30 9.79
C MET A 82 -8.44 -10.85 9.41
N ARG A 83 -9.55 -10.21 9.77
CA ARG A 83 -9.72 -8.78 9.54
C ARG A 83 -8.85 -8.01 10.53
N ILE A 84 -8.14 -7.01 10.02
CA ILE A 84 -7.25 -6.19 10.83
C ILE A 84 -7.62 -4.72 10.68
N ASP A 85 -7.26 -3.91 11.69
CA ASP A 85 -7.39 -2.46 11.60
C ASP A 85 -6.10 -1.83 11.09
N ASN A 86 -4.98 -2.34 11.54
CA ASN A 86 -3.68 -1.88 11.06
C ASN A 86 -2.64 -2.94 11.39
N LYS A 87 -1.52 -2.87 10.69
CA LYS A 87 -0.42 -3.78 10.93
C LYS A 87 0.85 -3.19 10.36
N ARG A 88 1.97 -3.36 11.07
CA ARG A 88 3.27 -3.07 10.50
C ARG A 88 3.52 -4.01 9.33
N ILE A 89 4.07 -3.48 8.26
CA ILE A 89 4.31 -4.26 7.05
C ILE A 89 5.69 -4.88 7.10
N ASP A 90 5.73 -6.21 7.08
CA ASP A 90 6.96 -6.98 7.04
C ASP A 90 7.21 -7.49 5.64
N GLU A 91 8.47 -7.90 5.38
CA GLU A 91 8.84 -8.40 4.07
C GLU A 91 7.94 -9.57 3.66
N GLY A 92 7.35 -9.45 2.48
CA GLY A 92 6.54 -10.51 1.92
C GLY A 92 5.11 -10.57 2.45
N ASP A 93 4.70 -9.62 3.26
CA ASP A 93 3.34 -9.61 3.77
C ASP A 93 2.33 -9.50 2.63
N ILE A 94 1.25 -10.26 2.76
CA ILE A 94 0.16 -10.26 1.79
C ILE A 94 -1.12 -9.91 2.52
N PHE A 95 -1.80 -8.88 2.03
CA PHE A 95 -3.09 -8.46 2.54
C PHE A 95 -4.12 -8.60 1.45
N HIS A 96 -5.37 -8.75 1.84
CA HIS A 96 -6.48 -8.80 0.89
C HIS A 96 -7.49 -7.72 1.21
N ILE A 97 -7.97 -7.07 0.17
CA ILE A 97 -9.12 -6.19 0.22
C ILE A 97 -10.12 -6.84 -0.72
N CYS A 98 -11.16 -7.42 -0.18
CA CYS A 98 -12.06 -8.29 -0.94
C CYS A 98 -11.21 -9.38 -1.58
N ASP A 99 -11.32 -9.58 -2.89
CA ASP A 99 -10.53 -10.60 -3.58
C ASP A 99 -9.20 -10.08 -4.10
N TYR A 100 -8.87 -8.83 -3.81
CA TYR A 100 -7.67 -8.21 -4.37
C TYR A 100 -6.50 -8.43 -3.44
N GLU A 101 -5.41 -8.93 -4.01
CA GLU A 101 -4.22 -9.26 -3.25
C GLU A 101 -3.22 -8.11 -3.32
N LEU A 102 -2.76 -7.69 -2.17
CA LEU A 102 -1.74 -6.64 -2.03
C LEU A 102 -0.53 -7.26 -1.37
N ARG A 103 0.56 -7.39 -2.10
CA ARG A 103 1.78 -7.95 -1.55
C ARG A 103 2.81 -6.85 -1.40
N PHE A 104 3.56 -6.91 -0.31
CA PHE A 104 4.55 -5.89 -0.02
C PHE A 104 5.94 -6.47 0.03
N THR A 105 6.90 -5.71 -0.47
CA THR A 105 8.29 -6.12 -0.43
C THR A 105 9.19 -4.90 -0.29
N TYR A 106 10.26 -5.05 0.46
CA TYR A 106 11.30 -4.04 0.60
C TYR A 106 12.47 -4.29 -0.36
N ARG A 107 12.32 -5.26 -1.21
CA ARG A 107 13.34 -5.63 -2.18
C ARG A 107 12.94 -5.12 -3.54
#